data_bb333d74131cb70944a6245018732e37
#
_entry.id   bb333d74131cb70944a6245018732e37
#
_cell.length_a   1.000
_cell.length_b   1.000
_cell.length_c   1.000
_cell.angle_alpha   90.00
_cell.angle_beta   90.00
_cell.angle_gamma   90.00
#
_symmetry.space_group_name_H-M   'P 1'
#
loop_
_entity.id
_entity.type
_entity.pdbx_description
1 polymer ?
#
loop_
_entity_poly.entity_id
_entity_poly.type
_entity_poly.pdbx_seq_one_letter_code
_entity_poly.pdbx_strand_id
1 'polypeptide(L)'
;MRIRSFWLAVALLVAPFFLPTPTAGLGRPGITPVPCGSIAWQPTDATFDALPGAKAYFGVYDGGLYHIEVPQKWNGELVLSAHGYVAASSSGRGQQLRVGEPLFRKHLIENGYAWAASSYKCNGYVPGQGLVDTMALTDLVTKVAGRAATRVYLTGTSMGGHVTVLGMHEFPTAFAGGMAMCASGPELFDYDTAVSAAAEVLAGVQFTRDNMRELGPTFTDVFGTPDHYTEKGRAMANVQIDLSGGPRPFAVEGLAGMNRFGSNNVSGAGGMSGSTSPASAVTTNMNYKYALDAAMGLAGTRLSDMVRKKQPDMTYRDGNGPYEELVPFDGKIERPLLTLHGTGDLFVPIHLERTLNRAVAAAGTQDLLVQRIYRIGGHCGFNAEEEAKSFDDLVAWVHDGKKPQGDDIMGDLKDAGRKFTSPLRPGDPGGLRVK
;
A
#
# COMPACT_ATOMS: atom_id res chain seq x y z
N MET A 1 -73.16 -44.11 10.67
CA MET A 1 -72.52 -42.79 10.46
C MET A 1 -71.01 -42.98 10.55
N ARG A 2 -70.33 -43.10 9.43
CA ARG A 2 -68.85 -43.36 9.37
C ARG A 2 -68.12 -42.03 9.14
N ILE A 3 -67.30 -41.62 10.11
CA ILE A 3 -66.45 -40.47 10.03
C ILE A 3 -65.15 -40.89 9.33
N ARG A 4 -64.85 -40.30 8.16
CA ARG A 4 -63.57 -40.47 7.43
C ARG A 4 -62.62 -39.42 7.89
N SER A 5 -61.53 -39.82 8.53
CA SER A 5 -60.40 -38.93 8.87
C SER A 5 -59.53 -38.67 7.61
N PHE A 6 -59.41 -37.43 7.21
CA PHE A 6 -58.49 -37.00 6.20
C PHE A 6 -57.13 -36.67 6.86
N TRP A 7 -56.08 -37.34 6.46
CA TRP A 7 -54.70 -36.99 6.77
C TRP A 7 -54.20 -36.06 5.68
N LEU A 8 -53.90 -34.81 6.02
CA LEU A 8 -53.13 -33.88 5.16
C LEU A 8 -51.65 -34.19 5.35
N ALA A 9 -51.00 -34.72 4.32
CA ALA A 9 -49.55 -34.80 4.25
C ALA A 9 -49.00 -33.43 3.80
N VAL A 10 -48.35 -32.73 4.70
CA VAL A 10 -47.54 -31.51 4.37
C VAL A 10 -46.20 -32.00 3.85
N ALA A 11 -45.99 -31.92 2.54
CA ALA A 11 -44.70 -32.10 1.92
C ALA A 11 -43.85 -30.82 2.13
N LEU A 12 -42.87 -30.87 3.01
CA LEU A 12 -41.80 -29.87 3.09
C LEU A 12 -40.92 -29.97 1.83
N LEU A 13 -41.09 -29.05 0.92
CA LEU A 13 -40.15 -28.81 -0.18
C LEU A 13 -38.89 -28.16 0.42
N VAL A 14 -37.86 -28.95 0.68
CA VAL A 14 -36.52 -28.47 0.92
C VAL A 14 -35.93 -28.07 -0.43
N ALA A 15 -35.96 -26.78 -0.74
CA ALA A 15 -35.23 -26.26 -1.89
C ALA A 15 -33.73 -26.42 -1.64
N PRO A 16 -32.94 -27.01 -2.55
CA PRO A 16 -31.50 -27.01 -2.41
C PRO A 16 -30.98 -25.58 -2.55
N PHE A 17 -30.37 -25.06 -1.49
CA PHE A 17 -29.54 -23.89 -1.58
C PHE A 17 -28.36 -24.24 -2.47
N PHE A 18 -28.43 -23.85 -3.73
CA PHE A 18 -27.26 -23.78 -4.60
C PHE A 18 -26.43 -22.58 -4.12
N LEU A 19 -25.40 -22.85 -3.32
CA LEU A 19 -24.29 -21.91 -3.19
C LEU A 19 -23.67 -21.79 -4.59
N PRO A 20 -23.46 -20.58 -5.12
CA PRO A 20 -22.76 -20.43 -6.38
C PRO A 20 -21.36 -21.02 -6.19
N THR A 21 -21.03 -22.04 -6.97
CA THR A 21 -19.64 -22.50 -7.14
C THR A 21 -18.83 -21.30 -7.61
N PRO A 22 -17.69 -20.98 -6.97
CA PRO A 22 -16.78 -20.00 -7.52
C PRO A 22 -16.28 -20.53 -8.87
N THR A 23 -16.82 -19.99 -9.94
CA THR A 23 -16.31 -20.24 -11.29
C THR A 23 -14.88 -19.72 -11.37
N ALA A 24 -13.96 -20.61 -11.68
CA ALA A 24 -12.61 -20.27 -12.11
C ALA A 24 -12.70 -19.25 -13.26
N GLY A 25 -12.22 -18.03 -12.98
CA GLY A 25 -12.27 -16.90 -13.91
C GLY A 25 -12.36 -15.60 -13.14
N LEU A 26 -11.42 -15.33 -12.22
CA LEU A 26 -11.30 -14.07 -11.50
C LEU A 26 -10.67 -12.99 -12.40
N GLY A 27 -11.14 -12.89 -13.65
CA GLY A 27 -10.92 -11.73 -14.46
C GLY A 27 -12.21 -10.91 -14.42
N ARG A 28 -12.31 -9.93 -13.54
CA ARG A 28 -13.23 -8.83 -13.82
C ARG A 28 -12.74 -8.19 -15.13
N PRO A 29 -13.60 -7.85 -16.09
CA PRO A 29 -13.19 -6.97 -17.16
C PRO A 29 -12.86 -5.62 -16.51
N GLY A 30 -11.60 -5.33 -16.25
CA GLY A 30 -11.16 -4.11 -15.58
C GLY A 30 -9.72 -4.13 -15.09
N ILE A 31 -9.17 -5.25 -14.61
CA ILE A 31 -7.74 -5.29 -14.27
C ILE A 31 -7.02 -6.16 -15.28
N THR A 32 -6.31 -5.53 -16.20
CA THR A 32 -5.28 -6.18 -17.01
C THR A 32 -3.93 -5.87 -16.35
N PRO A 33 -3.33 -6.84 -15.62
CA PRO A 33 -2.03 -6.60 -15.00
C PRO A 33 -0.99 -6.19 -16.02
N VAL A 34 -0.12 -5.26 -15.67
CA VAL A 34 1.03 -4.96 -16.53
C VAL A 34 1.85 -6.23 -16.70
N PRO A 35 2.17 -6.62 -17.94
CA PRO A 35 2.96 -7.81 -18.18
C PRO A 35 4.31 -7.77 -17.44
N CYS A 36 4.73 -8.88 -16.89
CA CYS A 36 6.00 -9.03 -16.15
C CYS A 36 7.28 -8.79 -16.99
N GLY A 37 7.14 -8.33 -18.23
CA GLY A 37 8.25 -8.01 -19.13
C GLY A 37 9.06 -9.25 -19.56
N SER A 38 10.23 -9.00 -20.13
CA SER A 38 11.11 -10.04 -20.67
C SER A 38 12.17 -10.58 -19.69
N ILE A 39 12.10 -10.16 -18.41
CA ILE A 39 13.06 -10.64 -17.40
C ILE A 39 12.76 -12.12 -17.10
N ALA A 40 13.79 -12.94 -17.15
CA ALA A 40 13.70 -14.34 -16.74
C ALA A 40 13.68 -14.43 -15.21
N TRP A 41 12.50 -14.44 -14.62
CA TRP A 41 12.31 -14.49 -13.17
C TRP A 41 12.71 -15.86 -12.61
N GLN A 42 13.39 -15.84 -11.47
CA GLN A 42 13.94 -17.03 -10.84
C GLN A 42 13.23 -17.27 -9.51
N PRO A 43 12.29 -18.24 -9.45
CA PRO A 43 11.80 -18.73 -8.17
C PRO A 43 12.99 -19.36 -7.42
N THR A 44 13.37 -18.74 -6.32
CA THR A 44 14.37 -19.30 -5.39
C THR A 44 13.72 -20.37 -4.53
N ASP A 45 14.53 -21.13 -3.77
CA ASP A 45 13.98 -22.10 -2.83
C ASP A 45 12.98 -21.43 -1.88
N ALA A 46 11.75 -21.95 -1.89
CA ALA A 46 10.63 -21.39 -1.16
C ALA A 46 10.44 -22.04 0.22
N THR A 47 11.38 -22.87 0.67
CA THR A 47 11.25 -23.60 1.94
C THR A 47 11.09 -22.63 3.11
N PHE A 48 10.12 -22.92 3.97
CA PHE A 48 10.00 -22.23 5.26
C PHE A 48 9.44 -23.18 6.32
N ASP A 49 9.78 -22.90 7.57
CA ASP A 49 9.33 -23.70 8.71
C ASP A 49 8.00 -23.19 9.25
N ALA A 50 7.10 -24.12 9.53
CA ALA A 50 5.85 -23.79 10.21
C ALA A 50 6.10 -23.37 11.65
N LEU A 51 5.28 -22.43 12.14
CA LEU A 51 5.22 -22.13 13.56
C LEU A 51 4.63 -23.32 14.34
N PRO A 52 4.94 -23.47 15.64
CA PRO A 52 4.36 -24.50 16.49
C PRO A 52 2.82 -24.51 16.40
N GLY A 53 2.24 -25.67 16.17
CA GLY A 53 0.79 -25.83 16.03
C GLY A 53 0.22 -25.52 14.66
N ALA A 54 1.06 -25.30 13.65
CA ALA A 54 0.64 -25.09 12.27
C ALA A 54 1.30 -26.09 11.31
N LYS A 55 0.83 -26.11 10.07
CA LYS A 55 1.41 -26.85 8.95
C LYS A 55 1.72 -25.87 7.82
N ALA A 56 2.97 -25.91 7.35
CA ALA A 56 3.44 -25.12 6.24
C ALA A 56 3.25 -25.83 4.90
N TYR A 57 2.93 -25.05 3.87
CA TYR A 57 2.93 -25.45 2.47
C TYR A 57 3.63 -24.35 1.67
N PHE A 58 4.49 -24.75 0.75
CA PHE A 58 5.30 -23.84 -0.04
C PHE A 58 5.63 -24.45 -1.39
N GLY A 59 6.04 -23.62 -2.34
CA GLY A 59 6.40 -24.05 -3.67
C GLY A 59 6.21 -22.96 -4.72
N VAL A 60 6.05 -23.40 -5.97
CA VAL A 60 5.74 -22.53 -7.11
C VAL A 60 4.28 -22.74 -7.50
N TYR A 61 3.55 -21.64 -7.66
CA TYR A 61 2.18 -21.65 -8.16
C TYR A 61 2.03 -20.57 -9.22
N ASP A 62 1.62 -20.96 -10.41
CA ASP A 62 1.42 -20.08 -11.56
C ASP A 62 2.59 -19.11 -11.84
N GLY A 63 3.83 -19.57 -11.66
CA GLY A 63 5.05 -18.81 -11.93
C GLY A 63 5.60 -17.99 -10.77
N GLY A 64 4.85 -17.81 -9.69
CA GLY A 64 5.29 -17.18 -8.44
C GLY A 64 5.55 -18.21 -7.34
N LEU A 65 6.37 -17.85 -6.36
CA LEU A 65 6.50 -18.61 -5.13
C LEU A 65 5.31 -18.34 -4.21
N TYR A 66 4.99 -19.32 -3.36
CA TYR A 66 3.99 -19.11 -2.32
C TYR A 66 4.42 -19.72 -0.98
N HIS A 67 3.97 -19.08 0.09
CA HIS A 67 3.92 -19.65 1.45
C HIS A 67 2.47 -19.67 1.91
N ILE A 68 2.07 -20.79 2.49
CA ILE A 68 0.78 -20.96 3.17
C ILE A 68 1.04 -21.63 4.50
N GLU A 69 0.40 -21.14 5.55
CA GLU A 69 0.45 -21.76 6.86
C GLU A 69 -0.95 -21.91 7.42
N VAL A 70 -1.30 -23.14 7.79
CA VAL A 70 -2.62 -23.48 8.30
C VAL A 70 -2.48 -24.02 9.72
N PRO A 71 -3.06 -23.35 10.74
CA PRO A 71 -3.01 -23.84 12.11
C PRO A 71 -3.85 -25.12 12.26
N GLN A 72 -3.41 -26.03 13.17
CA GLN A 72 -4.14 -27.27 13.46
C GLN A 72 -5.58 -27.01 13.93
N LYS A 73 -5.79 -25.91 14.64
CA LYS A 73 -7.11 -25.44 15.08
C LYS A 73 -7.56 -24.27 14.20
N TRP A 74 -7.59 -24.49 12.87
CA TRP A 74 -8.02 -23.44 11.95
C TRP A 74 -9.47 -23.01 12.21
N ASN A 75 -9.66 -21.71 12.48
CA ASN A 75 -10.99 -21.12 12.72
C ASN A 75 -11.86 -21.02 11.45
N GLY A 76 -11.28 -21.27 10.27
CA GLY A 76 -11.95 -21.19 8.97
C GLY A 76 -11.73 -19.87 8.25
N GLU A 77 -10.96 -18.94 8.80
CA GLU A 77 -10.67 -17.63 8.19
C GLU A 77 -9.24 -17.57 7.65
N LEU A 78 -9.08 -16.83 6.55
CA LEU A 78 -7.84 -16.74 5.79
C LEU A 78 -7.39 -15.28 5.73
N VAL A 79 -6.10 -15.04 5.97
CA VAL A 79 -5.44 -13.76 5.72
C VAL A 79 -4.53 -13.90 4.50
N LEU A 80 -4.84 -13.18 3.44
CA LEU A 80 -3.95 -13.00 2.30
C LEU A 80 -3.03 -11.81 2.59
N SER A 81 -1.72 -12.02 2.45
CA SER A 81 -0.71 -10.99 2.73
C SER A 81 0.03 -10.60 1.44
N ALA A 82 -0.07 -9.32 1.09
CA ALA A 82 0.58 -8.73 -0.08
C ALA A 82 1.85 -7.98 0.34
N HIS A 83 2.99 -8.36 -0.25
CA HIS A 83 4.27 -7.72 0.08
C HIS A 83 4.48 -6.39 -0.66
N GLY A 84 5.43 -5.57 -0.15
CA GLY A 84 5.82 -4.32 -0.75
C GLY A 84 6.66 -4.45 -2.02
N TYR A 85 7.09 -3.30 -2.55
CA TYR A 85 7.93 -3.23 -3.74
C TYR A 85 9.26 -4.00 -3.57
N VAL A 86 9.61 -4.77 -4.58
CA VAL A 86 10.93 -5.40 -4.73
C VAL A 86 11.53 -4.93 -6.04
N ALA A 87 12.74 -4.38 -6.01
CA ALA A 87 13.39 -3.86 -7.21
C ALA A 87 13.56 -4.94 -8.28
N ALA A 88 13.16 -4.63 -9.51
CA ALA A 88 13.38 -5.49 -10.67
C ALA A 88 14.75 -5.21 -11.29
N SER A 89 15.45 -6.26 -11.69
CA SER A 89 16.72 -6.17 -12.41
C SER A 89 16.86 -7.39 -13.34
N SER A 90 17.56 -7.22 -14.45
CA SER A 90 17.84 -8.31 -15.38
C SER A 90 18.92 -9.28 -14.86
N SER A 91 19.46 -9.07 -13.67
CA SER A 91 20.52 -9.89 -13.08
C SER A 91 20.50 -9.92 -11.55
N GLY A 92 21.09 -10.96 -10.98
CA GLY A 92 21.30 -11.10 -9.55
C GLY A 92 20.01 -11.11 -8.72
N ARG A 93 20.03 -10.43 -7.57
CA ARG A 93 18.89 -10.40 -6.64
C ARG A 93 17.61 -9.79 -7.25
N GLY A 94 17.73 -8.94 -8.27
CA GLY A 94 16.58 -8.35 -8.94
C GLY A 94 15.78 -9.33 -9.79
N GLN A 95 16.32 -10.49 -10.13
CA GLN A 95 15.61 -11.58 -10.80
C GLN A 95 14.97 -12.56 -9.82
N GLN A 96 15.40 -12.57 -8.55
CA GLN A 96 14.95 -13.56 -7.58
C GLN A 96 13.58 -13.18 -7.02
N LEU A 97 12.65 -14.09 -7.12
CA LEU A 97 11.36 -13.97 -6.46
C LEU A 97 11.48 -14.46 -5.01
N ARG A 98 10.83 -13.75 -4.09
CA ARG A 98 10.82 -14.09 -2.66
C ARG A 98 9.46 -13.78 -2.06
N VAL A 99 8.98 -14.67 -1.21
CA VAL A 99 7.74 -14.44 -0.46
C VAL A 99 8.02 -13.51 0.72
N GLY A 100 7.15 -12.51 0.91
CA GLY A 100 7.13 -11.68 2.11
C GLY A 100 6.08 -12.19 3.09
N GLU A 101 6.49 -12.56 4.29
CA GLU A 101 5.59 -13.03 5.33
C GLU A 101 5.01 -11.85 6.13
N PRO A 102 3.76 -11.93 6.65
CA PRO A 102 3.21 -10.89 7.51
C PRO A 102 3.98 -10.80 8.83
N LEU A 103 4.28 -9.58 9.28
CA LEU A 103 5.04 -9.36 10.51
C LEU A 103 4.33 -9.95 11.74
N PHE A 104 3.00 -9.94 11.75
CA PHE A 104 2.17 -10.51 12.83
C PHE A 104 1.77 -11.98 12.60
N ARG A 105 2.53 -12.73 11.76
CA ARG A 105 2.33 -14.15 11.44
C ARG A 105 2.07 -15.00 12.68
N LYS A 106 2.86 -14.81 13.76
CA LYS A 106 2.71 -15.54 15.00
C LYS A 106 1.32 -15.34 15.61
N HIS A 107 0.86 -14.10 15.66
CA HIS A 107 -0.48 -13.77 16.16
C HIS A 107 -1.58 -14.47 15.34
N LEU A 108 -1.46 -14.52 14.03
CA LEU A 108 -2.42 -15.22 13.18
C LEU A 108 -2.52 -16.70 13.54
N ILE A 109 -1.40 -17.39 13.65
CA ILE A 109 -1.38 -18.82 13.97
C ILE A 109 -1.92 -19.10 15.38
N GLU A 110 -1.53 -18.33 16.37
CA GLU A 110 -1.99 -18.47 17.77
C GLU A 110 -3.50 -18.24 17.91
N ASN A 111 -4.10 -17.40 17.05
CA ASN A 111 -5.54 -17.12 17.04
C ASN A 111 -6.33 -17.93 15.99
N GLY A 112 -5.68 -18.91 15.38
CA GLY A 112 -6.36 -19.87 14.50
C GLY A 112 -6.60 -19.41 13.08
N TYR A 113 -5.99 -18.32 12.62
CA TYR A 113 -6.07 -17.85 11.22
C TYR A 113 -5.06 -18.58 10.34
N ALA A 114 -5.51 -19.11 9.21
CA ALA A 114 -4.60 -19.45 8.13
C ALA A 114 -4.11 -18.16 7.45
N TRP A 115 -2.89 -18.18 6.93
CA TRP A 115 -2.42 -17.09 6.08
C TRP A 115 -1.73 -17.63 4.83
N ALA A 116 -1.69 -16.79 3.78
CA ALA A 116 -0.99 -17.09 2.55
C ALA A 116 -0.38 -15.81 1.95
N ALA A 117 0.79 -15.96 1.34
CA ALA A 117 1.49 -14.89 0.64
C ALA A 117 2.15 -15.40 -0.64
N SER A 118 2.15 -14.55 -1.68
CA SER A 118 2.82 -14.80 -2.96
C SER A 118 4.08 -13.92 -3.06
N SER A 119 5.09 -14.40 -3.79
CA SER A 119 6.20 -13.55 -4.25
C SER A 119 5.83 -12.68 -5.44
N TYR A 120 4.60 -12.84 -5.96
CA TYR A 120 4.19 -12.46 -7.31
C TYR A 120 5.03 -13.16 -8.40
N LYS A 121 4.59 -13.06 -9.66
CA LYS A 121 5.31 -13.62 -10.82
C LYS A 121 6.53 -12.80 -11.21
N CYS A 122 6.60 -11.55 -10.77
CA CYS A 122 7.69 -10.62 -11.08
C CYS A 122 7.91 -9.59 -9.98
N ASN A 123 9.14 -9.10 -9.91
CA ASN A 123 9.49 -7.91 -9.14
C ASN A 123 9.17 -6.64 -9.94
N GLY A 124 9.19 -5.50 -9.30
CA GLY A 124 8.84 -4.20 -9.84
C GLY A 124 7.68 -3.58 -9.07
N TYR A 125 7.16 -2.46 -9.58
CA TYR A 125 5.92 -1.90 -9.08
C TYR A 125 4.77 -2.49 -9.90
N VAL A 126 4.16 -3.53 -9.36
CA VAL A 126 3.21 -4.42 -10.06
C VAL A 126 1.97 -4.72 -9.21
N PRO A 127 1.24 -3.70 -8.71
CA PRO A 127 0.12 -3.93 -7.79
C PRO A 127 -0.99 -4.77 -8.41
N GLY A 128 -1.31 -4.61 -9.69
CA GLY A 128 -2.31 -5.43 -10.38
C GLY A 128 -1.93 -6.89 -10.45
N GLN A 129 -0.68 -7.21 -10.86
CA GLN A 129 -0.19 -8.58 -10.85
C GLN A 129 -0.12 -9.14 -9.42
N GLY A 130 0.31 -8.32 -8.47
CA GLY A 130 0.34 -8.68 -7.05
C GLY A 130 -1.04 -9.08 -6.53
N LEU A 131 -2.09 -8.36 -6.92
CA LEU A 131 -3.46 -8.68 -6.54
C LEU A 131 -3.91 -10.01 -7.13
N VAL A 132 -3.71 -10.22 -8.43
CA VAL A 132 -4.10 -11.47 -9.11
C VAL A 132 -3.41 -12.68 -8.49
N ASP A 133 -2.10 -12.59 -8.30
CA ASP A 133 -1.31 -13.70 -7.74
C ASP A 133 -1.66 -13.98 -6.27
N THR A 134 -1.94 -12.93 -5.49
CA THR A 134 -2.36 -13.08 -4.09
C THR A 134 -3.75 -13.71 -3.99
N MET A 135 -4.71 -13.29 -4.81
CA MET A 135 -6.06 -13.85 -4.82
C MET A 135 -6.08 -15.32 -5.25
N ALA A 136 -5.23 -15.70 -6.20
CA ALA A 136 -5.12 -17.09 -6.67
C ALA A 136 -4.77 -18.08 -5.55
N LEU A 137 -4.14 -17.60 -4.47
CA LEU A 137 -3.83 -18.45 -3.31
C LEU A 137 -5.07 -18.89 -2.52
N THR A 138 -6.20 -18.23 -2.67
CA THR A 138 -7.46 -18.66 -2.02
C THR A 138 -7.86 -20.09 -2.44
N ASP A 139 -7.76 -20.38 -3.73
CA ASP A 139 -8.04 -21.72 -4.26
C ASP A 139 -6.98 -22.72 -3.80
N LEU A 140 -5.72 -22.31 -3.74
CA LEU A 140 -4.64 -23.18 -3.28
C LEU A 140 -4.79 -23.50 -1.79
N VAL A 141 -5.16 -22.55 -0.94
CA VAL A 141 -5.46 -22.77 0.48
C VAL A 141 -6.64 -23.77 0.60
N THR A 142 -7.67 -23.60 -0.19
CA THR A 142 -8.82 -24.53 -0.20
C THR A 142 -8.39 -25.97 -0.49
N LYS A 143 -7.47 -26.15 -1.45
CA LYS A 143 -6.92 -27.49 -1.81
C LYS A 143 -6.08 -28.09 -0.68
N VAL A 144 -5.17 -27.32 -0.08
CA VAL A 144 -4.25 -27.85 0.94
C VAL A 144 -4.90 -28.02 2.31
N ALA A 145 -5.89 -27.17 2.64
CA ALA A 145 -6.65 -27.25 3.89
C ALA A 145 -7.85 -28.22 3.81
N GLY A 146 -8.24 -28.66 2.59
CA GLY A 146 -9.37 -29.56 2.38
C GLY A 146 -10.76 -28.92 2.52
N ARG A 147 -10.82 -27.60 2.72
CA ARG A 147 -12.07 -26.83 2.79
C ARG A 147 -11.81 -25.36 2.44
N ALA A 148 -12.83 -24.68 1.93
CA ALA A 148 -12.77 -23.26 1.66
C ALA A 148 -12.75 -22.42 2.95
N ALA A 149 -12.13 -21.25 2.89
CA ALA A 149 -12.23 -20.26 3.94
C ALA A 149 -13.65 -19.67 4.00
N THR A 150 -14.14 -19.42 5.22
CA THR A 150 -15.44 -18.78 5.45
C THR A 150 -15.39 -17.27 5.30
N ARG A 151 -14.23 -16.68 5.58
CA ARG A 151 -13.91 -15.27 5.34
C ARG A 151 -12.46 -15.14 4.90
N VAL A 152 -12.23 -14.17 4.04
CA VAL A 152 -10.89 -13.82 3.55
C VAL A 152 -10.64 -12.36 3.86
N TYR A 153 -9.52 -12.06 4.51
CA TYR A 153 -9.01 -10.71 4.73
C TYR A 153 -7.83 -10.47 3.79
N LEU A 154 -7.71 -9.25 3.31
CA LEU A 154 -6.56 -8.82 2.52
C LEU A 154 -5.72 -7.83 3.32
N THR A 155 -4.44 -8.12 3.51
CA THR A 155 -3.51 -7.22 4.20
C THR A 155 -2.30 -6.97 3.33
N GLY A 156 -1.67 -5.81 3.47
CA GLY A 156 -0.47 -5.54 2.72
C GLY A 156 0.26 -4.28 3.13
N THR A 157 1.55 -4.25 2.83
CA THR A 157 2.50 -3.24 3.26
C THR A 157 3.08 -2.51 2.04
N SER A 158 3.13 -1.17 2.04
CA SER A 158 3.70 -0.37 0.95
C SER A 158 2.97 -0.61 -0.39
N MET A 159 3.62 -1.12 -1.42
CA MET A 159 2.94 -1.58 -2.64
C MET A 159 1.88 -2.65 -2.34
N GLY A 160 2.10 -3.52 -1.35
CA GLY A 160 1.09 -4.46 -0.87
C GLY A 160 -0.11 -3.75 -0.24
N GLY A 161 0.08 -2.58 0.37
CA GLY A 161 -1.01 -1.70 0.79
C GLY A 161 -1.82 -1.18 -0.39
N HIS A 162 -1.17 -0.81 -1.51
CA HIS A 162 -1.86 -0.50 -2.76
C HIS A 162 -2.64 -1.71 -3.30
N VAL A 163 -2.02 -2.91 -3.29
CA VAL A 163 -2.73 -4.18 -3.63
C VAL A 163 -3.99 -4.35 -2.77
N THR A 164 -3.89 -4.01 -1.48
CA THR A 164 -5.04 -4.11 -0.56
C THR A 164 -6.15 -3.13 -0.94
N VAL A 165 -5.83 -1.85 -1.15
CA VAL A 165 -6.83 -0.84 -1.55
C VAL A 165 -7.45 -1.21 -2.90
N LEU A 166 -6.64 -1.63 -3.87
CA LEU A 166 -7.08 -2.07 -5.19
C LEU A 166 -8.01 -3.28 -5.09
N GLY A 167 -7.65 -4.28 -4.27
CA GLY A 167 -8.47 -5.47 -4.05
C GLY A 167 -9.82 -5.17 -3.41
N MET A 168 -9.86 -4.27 -2.41
CA MET A 168 -11.10 -3.84 -1.78
C MET A 168 -12.03 -3.08 -2.73
N HIS A 169 -11.47 -2.38 -3.70
CA HIS A 169 -12.22 -1.68 -4.74
C HIS A 169 -12.70 -2.63 -5.84
N GLU A 170 -11.78 -3.37 -6.45
CA GLU A 170 -12.06 -4.17 -7.64
C GLU A 170 -12.84 -5.45 -7.36
N PHE A 171 -12.68 -6.01 -6.15
CA PHE A 171 -13.33 -7.25 -5.74
C PHE A 171 -14.12 -7.06 -4.44
N PRO A 172 -15.13 -6.20 -4.43
CA PRO A 172 -15.81 -5.73 -3.21
C PRO A 172 -16.46 -6.84 -2.39
N THR A 173 -16.72 -8.00 -2.99
CA THR A 173 -17.33 -9.15 -2.30
C THR A 173 -16.36 -10.29 -2.00
N ALA A 174 -15.13 -10.23 -2.50
CA ALA A 174 -14.13 -11.28 -2.30
C ALA A 174 -13.53 -11.26 -0.89
N PHE A 175 -13.46 -10.08 -0.28
CA PHE A 175 -12.84 -9.88 1.02
C PHE A 175 -13.88 -9.46 2.07
N ALA A 176 -13.72 -9.96 3.28
CA ALA A 176 -14.52 -9.55 4.43
C ALA A 176 -14.07 -8.17 4.97
N GLY A 177 -12.80 -7.84 4.82
CA GLY A 177 -12.19 -6.58 5.18
C GLY A 177 -10.74 -6.49 4.72
N GLY A 178 -10.19 -5.27 4.69
CA GLY A 178 -8.82 -4.98 4.31
C GLY A 178 -8.04 -4.22 5.36
N MET A 179 -6.72 -4.51 5.50
CA MET A 179 -5.78 -3.72 6.30
C MET A 179 -4.60 -3.29 5.43
N ALA A 180 -4.60 -2.01 5.02
CA ALA A 180 -3.57 -1.44 4.16
C ALA A 180 -2.57 -0.65 5.01
N MET A 181 -1.31 -1.03 4.98
CA MET A 181 -0.26 -0.45 5.82
C MET A 181 0.71 0.37 4.98
N CYS A 182 0.93 1.66 5.37
CA CYS A 182 1.80 2.58 4.62
C CYS A 182 1.57 2.50 3.10
N ALA A 183 0.29 2.44 2.71
CA ALA A 183 -0.11 2.12 1.36
C ALA A 183 0.39 3.15 0.35
N SER A 184 1.11 2.68 -0.67
CA SER A 184 1.37 3.47 -1.86
C SER A 184 0.12 3.53 -2.75
N GLY A 185 0.19 4.30 -3.81
CA GLY A 185 -0.87 4.47 -4.79
C GLY A 185 -0.35 5.26 -5.98
N PRO A 186 -1.19 5.51 -7.00
CA PRO A 186 -0.80 6.32 -8.16
C PRO A 186 -0.30 7.72 -7.76
N GLU A 187 -0.86 8.30 -6.70
CA GLU A 187 -0.52 9.62 -6.19
C GLU A 187 0.90 9.71 -5.61
N LEU A 188 1.53 8.58 -5.30
CA LEU A 188 2.94 8.55 -4.93
C LEU A 188 3.84 9.11 -6.06
N PHE A 189 3.56 8.72 -7.28
CA PHE A 189 4.32 9.18 -8.45
C PHE A 189 4.05 10.67 -8.77
N ASP A 190 2.86 11.15 -8.46
CA ASP A 190 2.51 12.57 -8.55
C ASP A 190 3.32 13.39 -7.51
N TYR A 191 3.42 12.88 -6.28
CA TYR A 191 4.24 13.47 -5.23
C TYR A 191 5.73 13.52 -5.64
N ASP A 192 6.28 12.42 -6.14
CA ASP A 192 7.66 12.37 -6.60
C ASP A 192 7.92 13.36 -7.74
N THR A 193 6.96 13.50 -8.65
CA THR A 193 7.01 14.48 -9.74
C THR A 193 7.01 15.91 -9.18
N ALA A 194 6.19 16.18 -8.16
CA ALA A 194 6.13 17.49 -7.52
C ALA A 194 7.42 17.83 -6.77
N VAL A 195 7.97 16.90 -6.01
CA VAL A 195 9.24 17.08 -5.30
C VAL A 195 10.39 17.31 -6.27
N SER A 196 10.44 16.53 -7.37
CA SER A 196 11.45 16.69 -8.42
C SER A 196 11.39 18.07 -9.08
N ALA A 197 10.19 18.56 -9.39
CA ALA A 197 10.01 19.88 -9.98
C ALA A 197 10.46 21.03 -9.06
N ALA A 198 10.29 20.89 -7.74
CA ALA A 198 10.81 21.84 -6.77
C ALA A 198 12.34 21.79 -6.69
N ALA A 199 12.91 20.58 -6.70
CA ALA A 199 14.36 20.39 -6.66
C ALA A 199 15.05 20.94 -7.91
N GLU A 200 14.46 20.78 -9.11
CA GLU A 200 14.94 21.39 -10.36
C GLU A 200 15.12 22.92 -10.22
N VAL A 201 14.11 23.60 -9.70
CA VAL A 201 14.14 25.06 -9.55
C VAL A 201 15.19 25.50 -8.53
N LEU A 202 15.19 24.85 -7.35
CA LEU A 202 16.11 25.22 -6.27
C LEU A 202 17.57 24.91 -6.61
N ALA A 203 17.82 23.82 -7.32
CA ALA A 203 19.17 23.45 -7.77
C ALA A 203 19.61 24.23 -9.01
N GLY A 204 18.67 24.79 -9.79
CA GLY A 204 18.99 25.48 -11.06
C GLY A 204 19.36 24.46 -12.16
N VAL A 205 18.89 23.23 -12.09
CA VAL A 205 19.17 22.17 -13.05
C VAL A 205 17.86 21.55 -13.53
N GLN A 206 17.89 20.93 -14.71
CA GLN A 206 16.74 20.18 -15.22
C GLN A 206 17.05 18.68 -15.15
N PHE A 207 16.12 17.91 -14.61
CA PHE A 207 16.22 16.45 -14.58
C PHE A 207 15.79 15.84 -15.89
N THR A 208 16.59 14.91 -16.35
CA THR A 208 16.26 14.03 -17.45
C THR A 208 16.61 12.60 -17.02
N ARG A 209 16.02 11.63 -17.68
CA ARG A 209 16.33 10.21 -17.43
C ARG A 209 17.83 9.92 -17.58
N ASP A 210 18.48 10.61 -18.50
CA ASP A 210 19.88 10.35 -18.87
C ASP A 210 20.89 10.97 -17.91
N ASN A 211 20.55 12.12 -17.28
CA ASN A 211 21.48 12.84 -16.40
C ASN A 211 21.32 12.56 -14.90
N MET A 212 20.33 11.77 -14.50
CA MET A 212 20.01 11.55 -13.09
C MET A 212 21.15 10.96 -12.26
N ARG A 213 21.94 10.06 -12.85
CA ARG A 213 23.09 9.46 -12.15
C ARG A 213 24.21 10.46 -11.92
N GLU A 214 24.37 11.38 -12.86
CA GLU A 214 25.43 12.41 -12.83
C GLU A 214 25.08 13.57 -11.89
N LEU A 215 23.80 13.78 -11.60
CA LEU A 215 23.33 14.87 -10.75
C LEU A 215 23.41 14.57 -9.24
N GLY A 216 23.67 13.33 -8.84
CA GLY A 216 23.78 12.98 -7.43
C GLY A 216 24.79 13.83 -6.65
N PRO A 217 26.05 14.01 -7.12
CA PRO A 217 27.01 14.93 -6.52
C PRO A 217 26.52 16.38 -6.50
N THR A 218 25.94 16.86 -7.61
CA THR A 218 25.39 18.22 -7.72
C THR A 218 24.34 18.50 -6.66
N PHE A 219 23.47 17.53 -6.34
CA PHE A 219 22.48 17.69 -5.29
C PHE A 219 23.10 17.78 -3.91
N THR A 220 24.13 17.00 -3.64
CA THR A 220 24.86 17.08 -2.38
C THR A 220 25.52 18.44 -2.22
N ASP A 221 26.13 18.97 -3.29
CA ASP A 221 26.75 20.30 -3.28
C ASP A 221 25.72 21.42 -3.08
N VAL A 222 24.54 21.30 -3.71
CA VAL A 222 23.52 22.36 -3.64
C VAL A 222 22.71 22.29 -2.35
N PHE A 223 22.30 21.09 -1.92
CA PHE A 223 21.38 20.92 -0.79
C PHE A 223 22.07 20.52 0.52
N GLY A 224 23.30 20.02 0.45
CA GLY A 224 23.99 19.45 1.60
C GLY A 224 23.45 18.06 1.96
N THR A 225 23.63 17.69 3.22
CA THR A 225 23.18 16.42 3.81
C THR A 225 22.24 16.69 4.98
N PRO A 226 21.48 15.69 5.47
CA PRO A 226 20.62 15.85 6.63
C PRO A 226 21.31 16.42 7.87
N ASP A 227 22.60 16.13 8.06
CA ASP A 227 23.39 16.65 9.18
C ASP A 227 23.85 18.09 8.94
N HIS A 228 23.96 18.53 7.67
CA HIS A 228 24.52 19.80 7.25
C HIS A 228 23.84 20.36 6.00
N TYR A 229 22.55 20.69 6.10
CA TYR A 229 21.83 21.32 5.00
C TYR A 229 22.38 22.72 4.69
N THR A 230 22.54 23.01 3.40
CA THR A 230 22.68 24.39 2.92
C THR A 230 21.37 25.17 3.14
N GLU A 231 21.35 26.46 2.87
CA GLU A 231 20.11 27.24 2.86
C GLU A 231 19.08 26.67 1.87
N LYS A 232 19.52 26.32 0.65
CA LYS A 232 18.68 25.68 -0.36
C LYS A 232 18.24 24.29 0.09
N GLY A 233 19.08 23.55 0.81
CA GLY A 233 18.75 22.25 1.37
C GLY A 233 17.66 22.33 2.42
N ARG A 234 17.72 23.30 3.33
CA ARG A 234 16.65 23.55 4.31
C ARG A 234 15.33 23.94 3.63
N ALA A 235 15.41 24.80 2.60
CA ALA A 235 14.23 25.16 1.82
C ALA A 235 13.60 23.93 1.15
N MET A 236 14.41 23.11 0.48
CA MET A 236 13.94 21.88 -0.18
C MET A 236 13.34 20.88 0.80
N ALA A 237 13.98 20.70 1.96
CA ALA A 237 13.48 19.84 3.03
C ALA A 237 12.09 20.27 3.51
N ASN A 238 11.90 21.56 3.75
CA ASN A 238 10.61 22.09 4.19
C ASN A 238 9.53 22.04 3.09
N VAL A 239 9.91 22.27 1.83
CA VAL A 239 9.01 22.05 0.69
C VAL A 239 8.56 20.59 0.63
N GLN A 240 9.46 19.64 0.82
CA GLN A 240 9.14 18.23 0.82
C GLN A 240 8.20 17.85 2.00
N ILE A 241 8.44 18.41 3.19
CA ILE A 241 7.53 18.25 4.33
C ILE A 241 6.12 18.76 3.98
N ASP A 242 6.02 19.95 3.38
CA ASP A 242 4.74 20.55 3.01
C ASP A 242 3.99 19.71 1.94
N LEU A 243 4.69 19.32 0.88
CA LEU A 243 4.12 18.47 -0.18
C LEU A 243 3.69 17.09 0.33
N SER A 244 4.37 16.56 1.34
CA SER A 244 4.10 15.24 1.91
C SER A 244 2.94 15.20 2.91
N GLY A 245 2.29 16.34 3.20
CA GLY A 245 1.17 16.44 4.13
C GLY A 245 1.33 17.45 5.26
N GLY A 246 2.41 18.21 5.25
CA GLY A 246 2.67 19.30 6.19
C GLY A 246 3.48 18.91 7.43
N PRO A 247 3.75 19.87 8.32
CA PRO A 247 4.52 19.68 9.54
C PRO A 247 3.86 18.67 10.47
N ARG A 248 4.64 17.67 10.92
CA ARG A 248 4.16 16.59 11.77
C ARG A 248 5.31 15.92 12.53
N PRO A 249 5.05 15.19 13.62
CA PRO A 249 6.09 14.46 14.33
C PRO A 249 6.87 13.53 13.40
N PHE A 250 8.17 13.38 13.62
CA PHE A 250 9.09 12.55 12.85
C PHE A 250 9.29 12.94 11.37
N ALA A 251 8.71 14.05 10.87
CA ALA A 251 8.91 14.47 9.47
C ALA A 251 10.39 14.76 9.15
N VAL A 252 11.11 15.46 10.04
CA VAL A 252 12.54 15.75 9.88
C VAL A 252 13.38 14.47 9.96
N GLU A 253 13.05 13.59 10.89
CA GLU A 253 13.71 12.29 11.04
C GLU A 253 13.49 11.39 9.84
N GLY A 254 12.26 11.38 9.30
CA GLY A 254 11.92 10.68 8.07
C GLY A 254 12.71 11.21 6.86
N LEU A 255 12.93 12.53 6.75
CA LEU A 255 13.81 13.10 5.73
C LEU A 255 15.24 12.59 5.87
N ALA A 256 15.78 12.57 7.09
CA ALA A 256 17.13 12.10 7.34
C ALA A 256 17.29 10.61 6.95
N GLY A 257 16.31 9.78 7.26
CA GLY A 257 16.27 8.37 6.86
C GLY A 257 16.18 8.18 5.32
N MET A 258 15.52 9.08 4.62
CA MET A 258 15.40 9.07 3.17
C MET A 258 16.65 9.58 2.43
N ASN A 259 17.44 10.43 3.06
CA ASN A 259 18.73 11.04 2.64
C ASN A 259 18.97 11.22 1.12
N ARG A 260 17.95 11.56 0.34
CA ARG A 260 18.06 11.56 -1.12
C ARG A 260 17.16 12.61 -1.75
N PHE A 261 17.43 13.89 -1.47
CA PHE A 261 16.83 14.95 -2.28
C PHE A 261 17.12 14.69 -3.75
N GLY A 262 16.11 14.41 -4.50
CA GLY A 262 16.19 14.20 -5.93
C GLY A 262 16.50 12.78 -6.40
N SER A 263 17.42 12.03 -5.80
CA SER A 263 17.83 10.76 -6.42
C SER A 263 16.81 9.60 -6.25
N ASN A 264 16.08 9.54 -5.13
CA ASN A 264 15.01 8.55 -4.99
C ASN A 264 13.68 9.05 -5.54
N ASN A 265 13.38 10.34 -5.39
CA ASN A 265 12.12 10.88 -5.86
C ASN A 265 12.13 11.13 -7.37
N VAL A 266 13.28 11.46 -7.95
CA VAL A 266 13.45 11.53 -9.41
C VAL A 266 13.57 10.13 -10.01
N SER A 267 14.21 9.20 -9.32
CA SER A 267 14.17 7.78 -9.69
C SER A 267 12.86 7.10 -9.27
N GLY A 268 12.06 7.67 -8.35
CA GLY A 268 10.75 7.16 -8.00
C GLY A 268 9.81 7.10 -9.19
N ALA A 269 9.66 8.21 -9.89
CA ALA A 269 8.88 8.24 -11.13
C ALA A 269 9.55 7.45 -12.30
N GLY A 270 10.83 7.13 -12.20
CA GLY A 270 11.57 6.35 -13.21
C GLY A 270 12.25 5.10 -12.68
N GLY A 271 12.52 4.98 -11.39
CA GLY A 271 13.30 3.91 -10.79
C GLY A 271 12.52 2.82 -10.10
N MET A 272 11.30 3.11 -9.61
CA MET A 272 10.36 2.06 -9.20
C MET A 272 9.70 1.39 -10.40
N SER A 273 9.80 2.01 -11.56
CA SER A 273 9.14 1.51 -12.75
C SER A 273 9.67 0.16 -13.22
N GLY A 274 10.89 -0.23 -12.87
CA GLY A 274 11.44 -1.45 -13.43
C GLY A 274 11.19 -1.52 -14.95
N SER A 275 11.12 -2.69 -15.50
CA SER A 275 10.74 -2.89 -16.90
C SER A 275 9.23 -2.71 -17.16
N THR A 276 8.42 -2.43 -16.15
CA THR A 276 6.98 -2.63 -16.22
C THR A 276 6.13 -1.38 -16.06
N SER A 277 6.67 -0.23 -15.60
CA SER A 277 5.84 0.96 -15.41
C SER A 277 6.33 2.17 -16.21
N PRO A 278 5.47 2.79 -16.99
CA PRO A 278 5.71 4.10 -17.59
C PRO A 278 5.24 5.22 -16.66
N ALA A 279 5.51 5.10 -15.36
CA ALA A 279 5.07 6.08 -14.36
C ALA A 279 5.28 7.53 -14.82
N SER A 280 6.31 7.77 -15.66
CA SER A 280 6.55 9.08 -16.27
C SER A 280 5.42 9.59 -17.17
N ALA A 281 4.63 8.72 -17.78
CA ALA A 281 3.52 9.15 -18.66
C ALA A 281 2.28 9.55 -17.86
N VAL A 282 2.01 8.84 -16.75
CA VAL A 282 0.77 9.02 -15.98
C VAL A 282 0.87 10.06 -14.87
N THR A 283 2.06 10.56 -14.52
CA THR A 283 2.27 11.46 -13.39
C THR A 283 1.95 12.92 -13.69
N THR A 284 1.51 13.64 -12.68
CA THR A 284 1.20 15.06 -12.73
C THR A 284 1.64 15.80 -11.46
N ASN A 285 2.00 17.06 -11.57
CA ASN A 285 2.16 17.97 -10.43
C ASN A 285 1.17 19.15 -10.46
N MET A 286 0.14 19.07 -11.30
CA MET A 286 -0.79 20.19 -11.49
C MET A 286 -1.54 20.55 -10.22
N ASN A 287 -1.84 19.59 -9.38
CA ASN A 287 -2.62 19.76 -8.14
C ASN A 287 -1.77 20.16 -6.92
N TYR A 288 -0.44 20.27 -7.08
CA TYR A 288 0.46 20.61 -5.99
C TYR A 288 0.68 22.13 -5.88
N LYS A 289 0.64 22.62 -4.64
CA LYS A 289 0.99 23.99 -4.27
C LYS A 289 2.35 23.96 -3.57
N TYR A 290 3.27 24.80 -4.05
CA TYR A 290 4.61 24.89 -3.52
C TYR A 290 4.70 26.15 -2.65
N ALA A 291 5.00 25.97 -1.37
CA ALA A 291 5.27 27.06 -0.44
C ALA A 291 6.73 26.99 0.02
N LEU A 292 7.35 28.13 0.16
CA LEU A 292 8.66 28.27 0.80
C LEU A 292 8.47 28.96 2.15
N ASP A 293 9.25 28.53 3.13
CA ASP A 293 9.26 29.19 4.43
C ASP A 293 9.81 30.61 4.27
N ALA A 294 8.99 31.62 4.63
CA ALA A 294 9.37 33.02 4.54
C ALA A 294 10.62 33.35 5.40
N ALA A 295 10.86 32.59 6.48
CA ALA A 295 12.05 32.73 7.31
C ALA A 295 13.36 32.40 6.58
N MET A 296 13.26 31.73 5.42
CA MET A 296 14.42 31.36 4.60
C MET A 296 14.74 32.35 3.48
N GLY A 297 14.12 33.52 3.48
CA GLY A 297 14.39 34.60 2.51
C GLY A 297 13.90 34.30 1.08
N LEU A 298 13.22 33.18 0.87
CA LEU A 298 12.68 32.81 -0.42
C LEU A 298 11.17 33.12 -0.43
N ALA A 299 10.73 33.99 -1.34
CA ALA A 299 9.34 34.41 -1.40
C ALA A 299 8.42 33.25 -1.81
N GLY A 300 7.55 32.82 -0.89
CA GLY A 300 6.76 31.57 -0.97
C GLY A 300 5.85 31.38 -2.17
N THR A 301 5.47 32.44 -2.88
CA THR A 301 4.62 32.35 -4.07
C THR A 301 5.38 32.08 -5.36
N ARG A 302 6.67 32.37 -5.39
CA ARG A 302 7.46 32.30 -6.64
C ARG A 302 7.82 30.87 -7.06
N LEU A 303 7.96 29.93 -6.12
CA LEU A 303 8.28 28.56 -6.46
C LEU A 303 7.17 27.92 -7.31
N SER A 304 5.90 28.14 -6.95
CA SER A 304 4.76 27.64 -7.73
C SER A 304 4.73 28.19 -9.17
N ASP A 305 5.23 29.40 -9.37
CA ASP A 305 5.28 30.03 -10.69
C ASP A 305 6.46 29.54 -11.52
N MET A 306 7.53 29.08 -10.86
CA MET A 306 8.78 28.66 -11.49
C MET A 306 8.81 27.17 -11.82
N VAL A 307 8.08 26.34 -11.08
CA VAL A 307 8.09 24.89 -11.30
C VAL A 307 7.45 24.54 -12.65
N ARG A 308 8.11 23.66 -13.38
CA ARG A 308 7.58 23.11 -14.61
C ARG A 308 6.33 22.27 -14.29
N LYS A 309 5.18 22.68 -14.83
CA LYS A 309 3.94 21.95 -14.70
C LYS A 309 3.90 20.80 -15.70
N LYS A 310 3.52 19.62 -15.21
CA LYS A 310 3.39 18.41 -16.00
C LYS A 310 1.94 17.97 -16.03
N GLN A 311 1.37 17.88 -17.23
CA GLN A 311 0.08 17.25 -17.48
C GLN A 311 0.29 15.73 -17.59
N PRO A 312 -0.61 14.92 -17.04
CA PRO A 312 -0.59 13.48 -17.26
C PRO A 312 -1.04 13.17 -18.68
N ASP A 313 -0.57 12.07 -19.24
CA ASP A 313 -1.22 11.49 -20.41
C ASP A 313 -2.54 10.85 -19.96
N MET A 314 -3.65 11.50 -20.30
CA MET A 314 -4.98 11.06 -19.87
C MET A 314 -5.38 9.71 -20.45
N THR A 315 -4.79 9.30 -21.59
CA THR A 315 -5.00 7.97 -22.18
C THR A 315 -4.66 6.85 -21.19
N TYR A 316 -3.76 7.13 -20.24
CA TYR A 316 -3.34 6.16 -19.22
C TYR A 316 -4.03 6.35 -17.87
N ARG A 317 -4.62 7.52 -17.60
CA ARG A 317 -5.25 7.82 -16.32
C ARG A 317 -6.76 7.62 -16.28
N ASP A 318 -7.38 7.47 -17.42
CA ASP A 318 -8.83 7.29 -17.53
C ASP A 318 -9.29 5.82 -17.53
N GLY A 319 -8.37 4.89 -17.26
CA GLY A 319 -8.63 3.46 -17.24
C GLY A 319 -8.70 2.77 -18.60
N ASN A 320 -8.40 3.50 -19.68
CA ASN A 320 -8.42 2.94 -21.04
C ASN A 320 -7.03 2.50 -21.55
N GLY A 321 -6.01 2.63 -20.70
CA GLY A 321 -4.62 2.29 -21.02
C GLY A 321 -4.15 0.99 -20.36
N PRO A 322 -2.92 0.53 -20.69
CA PRO A 322 -2.37 -0.71 -20.15
C PRO A 322 -1.93 -0.63 -18.67
N TYR A 323 -2.28 0.44 -17.94
CA TYR A 323 -1.84 0.70 -16.58
C TYR A 323 -3.02 1.02 -15.67
N GLU A 324 -4.06 0.22 -15.75
CA GLU A 324 -5.29 0.38 -14.97
C GLU A 324 -5.02 0.44 -13.46
N GLU A 325 -4.02 -0.28 -12.98
CA GLU A 325 -3.58 -0.26 -11.58
C GLU A 325 -2.96 1.09 -11.14
N LEU A 326 -2.66 1.99 -12.08
CA LEU A 326 -2.18 3.35 -11.80
C LEU A 326 -3.27 4.42 -11.95
N VAL A 327 -4.51 4.01 -12.17
CA VAL A 327 -5.65 4.93 -12.16
C VAL A 327 -5.94 5.35 -10.72
N PRO A 328 -6.16 6.65 -10.45
CA PRO A 328 -6.55 7.11 -9.13
C PRO A 328 -7.80 6.39 -8.61
N PHE A 329 -7.77 6.03 -7.35
CA PHE A 329 -8.87 5.34 -6.69
C PHE A 329 -10.11 6.26 -6.59
N ASP A 330 -11.29 5.77 -7.02
CA ASP A 330 -12.55 6.51 -7.05
C ASP A 330 -13.32 6.53 -5.71
N GLY A 331 -12.80 5.87 -4.70
CA GLY A 331 -13.36 5.86 -3.34
C GLY A 331 -14.42 4.80 -3.07
N LYS A 332 -14.84 4.03 -4.04
CA LYS A 332 -15.89 3.02 -3.84
C LYS A 332 -15.36 1.77 -3.17
N ILE A 333 -15.76 1.55 -1.93
CA ILE A 333 -15.54 0.32 -1.17
C ILE A 333 -16.87 -0.18 -0.61
N GLU A 334 -17.01 -1.50 -0.45
CA GLU A 334 -18.23 -2.12 0.08
C GLU A 334 -17.98 -2.87 1.40
N ARG A 335 -16.74 -2.93 1.86
CA ARG A 335 -16.31 -3.63 3.08
C ARG A 335 -15.38 -2.77 3.91
N PRO A 336 -15.23 -3.05 5.20
CA PRO A 336 -14.31 -2.35 6.09
C PRO A 336 -12.88 -2.29 5.57
N LEU A 337 -12.30 -1.09 5.51
CA LEU A 337 -10.91 -0.83 5.19
C LEU A 337 -10.26 -0.07 6.35
N LEU A 338 -9.27 -0.68 6.99
CA LEU A 338 -8.44 -0.05 8.01
C LEU A 338 -7.08 0.28 7.41
N THR A 339 -6.62 1.54 7.55
CA THR A 339 -5.27 1.90 7.12
C THR A 339 -4.38 2.28 8.28
N LEU A 340 -3.09 1.96 8.17
CA LEU A 340 -2.05 2.32 9.13
C LEU A 340 -0.99 3.14 8.43
N HIS A 341 -0.59 4.29 9.01
CA HIS A 341 0.43 5.15 8.40
C HIS A 341 1.39 5.75 9.42
N GLY A 342 2.68 5.88 9.04
CA GLY A 342 3.71 6.50 9.87
C GLY A 342 3.77 8.01 9.69
N THR A 343 3.88 8.78 10.79
CA THR A 343 4.03 10.25 10.69
C THR A 343 5.29 10.67 9.95
N GLY A 344 6.39 9.95 10.11
CA GLY A 344 7.69 10.25 9.48
C GLY A 344 7.90 9.55 8.15
N ASP A 345 6.88 8.88 7.61
CA ASP A 345 7.00 8.30 6.27
C ASP A 345 6.95 9.39 5.20
N LEU A 346 8.10 9.62 4.56
CA LEU A 346 8.25 10.53 3.44
C LEU A 346 8.55 9.80 2.12
N PHE A 347 8.73 8.48 2.18
CA PHE A 347 8.84 7.63 0.99
C PHE A 347 7.46 7.38 0.39
N VAL A 348 6.51 6.94 1.22
CA VAL A 348 5.08 6.95 0.94
C VAL A 348 4.42 7.95 1.89
N PRO A 349 4.22 9.19 1.48
CA PRO A 349 3.87 10.24 2.43
C PRO A 349 2.39 10.21 2.83
N ILE A 350 2.12 10.71 4.04
CA ILE A 350 0.78 10.69 4.64
C ILE A 350 -0.29 11.43 3.82
N HIS A 351 0.09 12.28 2.86
CA HIS A 351 -0.90 12.93 2.00
C HIS A 351 -1.70 11.94 1.15
N LEU A 352 -1.14 10.72 0.88
CA LEU A 352 -1.88 9.66 0.18
C LEU A 352 -3.08 9.21 1.00
N GLU A 353 -2.94 9.10 2.32
CA GLU A 353 -4.05 8.81 3.23
C GLU A 353 -5.15 9.89 3.14
N ARG A 354 -4.75 11.16 3.02
CA ARG A 354 -5.70 12.28 2.79
C ARG A 354 -6.40 12.19 1.44
N THR A 355 -5.70 11.73 0.41
CA THR A 355 -6.28 11.53 -0.91
C THR A 355 -7.29 10.38 -0.89
N LEU A 356 -6.95 9.27 -0.26
CA LEU A 356 -7.88 8.16 -0.03
C LEU A 356 -9.12 8.61 0.75
N ASN A 357 -8.95 9.40 1.82
CA ASN A 357 -10.06 9.94 2.60
C ASN A 357 -11.02 10.79 1.76
N ARG A 358 -10.47 11.69 0.93
CA ARG A 358 -11.30 12.52 0.04
C ARG A 358 -12.03 11.68 -1.00
N ALA A 359 -11.40 10.65 -1.55
CA ALA A 359 -12.01 9.76 -2.52
C ALA A 359 -13.20 9.01 -1.93
N VAL A 360 -13.04 8.36 -0.76
CA VAL A 360 -14.14 7.64 -0.10
C VAL A 360 -15.25 8.57 0.38
N ALA A 361 -14.91 9.80 0.81
CA ALA A 361 -15.91 10.82 1.16
C ALA A 361 -16.72 11.26 -0.07
N ALA A 362 -16.07 11.48 -1.20
CA ALA A 362 -16.72 11.82 -2.46
C ALA A 362 -17.63 10.69 -2.98
N ALA A 363 -17.23 9.44 -2.75
CA ALA A 363 -18.03 8.27 -3.10
C ALA A 363 -19.16 7.95 -2.10
N GLY A 364 -19.17 8.61 -0.92
CA GLY A 364 -20.14 8.32 0.14
C GLY A 364 -19.87 7.03 0.91
N THR A 365 -18.63 6.53 0.90
CA THR A 365 -18.23 5.28 1.55
C THR A 365 -17.35 5.49 2.79
N GLN A 366 -17.25 6.71 3.31
CA GLN A 366 -16.37 7.07 4.44
C GLN A 366 -16.66 6.28 5.73
N ASP A 367 -17.87 5.75 5.88
CA ASP A 367 -18.22 4.91 7.02
C ASP A 367 -17.52 3.56 7.02
N LEU A 368 -16.99 3.16 5.87
CA LEU A 368 -16.22 1.92 5.68
C LEU A 368 -14.70 2.13 5.75
N LEU A 369 -14.23 3.36 5.99
CA LEU A 369 -12.81 3.67 6.16
C LEU A 369 -12.50 4.05 7.61
N VAL A 370 -11.42 3.48 8.14
CA VAL A 370 -10.76 3.92 9.38
C VAL A 370 -9.28 4.09 9.11
N GLN A 371 -8.70 5.23 9.53
CA GLN A 371 -7.30 5.55 9.29
C GLN A 371 -6.60 5.78 10.63
N ARG A 372 -5.46 5.12 10.83
CA ARG A 372 -4.64 5.22 12.06
C ARG A 372 -3.26 5.73 11.75
N ILE A 373 -2.79 6.62 12.59
CA ILE A 373 -1.47 7.21 12.49
C ILE A 373 -0.59 6.70 13.62
N TYR A 374 0.65 6.40 13.29
CA TYR A 374 1.68 5.94 14.22
C TYR A 374 2.88 6.89 14.19
N ARG A 375 3.52 7.11 15.34
CA ARG A 375 4.74 7.91 15.45
C ARG A 375 5.96 7.07 15.09
N ILE A 376 6.28 7.09 13.80
CA ILE A 376 7.33 6.28 13.19
C ILE A 376 8.18 7.19 12.32
N GLY A 377 9.52 7.13 12.46
CA GLY A 377 10.47 7.94 11.70
C GLY A 377 10.83 7.43 10.29
N GLY A 378 10.20 6.36 9.83
CA GLY A 378 10.54 5.74 8.55
C GLY A 378 9.34 5.11 7.86
N HIS A 379 9.61 4.48 6.69
CA HIS A 379 8.60 3.80 5.89
C HIS A 379 8.20 2.47 6.54
N CYS A 380 6.90 2.26 6.75
CA CYS A 380 6.31 1.00 7.25
C CYS A 380 6.93 0.44 8.54
N GLY A 381 7.42 1.28 9.43
CA GLY A 381 8.14 0.85 10.63
C GLY A 381 7.24 0.37 11.78
N PHE A 382 6.10 -0.23 11.51
CA PHE A 382 5.22 -0.83 12.53
C PHE A 382 5.90 -2.01 13.20
N ASN A 383 5.48 -2.31 14.44
CA ASN A 383 5.87 -3.55 15.11
C ASN A 383 4.72 -4.58 15.00
N ALA A 384 5.04 -5.84 15.30
CA ALA A 384 4.08 -6.94 15.20
C ALA A 384 2.85 -6.78 16.11
N GLU A 385 2.98 -6.12 17.26
CA GLU A 385 1.88 -5.86 18.18
C GLU A 385 0.93 -4.79 17.64
N GLU A 386 1.47 -3.72 17.03
CA GLU A 386 0.67 -2.66 16.38
C GLU A 386 -0.15 -3.22 15.22
N GLU A 387 0.46 -4.09 14.39
CA GLU A 387 -0.23 -4.76 13.29
C GLU A 387 -1.29 -5.75 13.80
N ALA A 388 -0.93 -6.61 14.76
CA ALA A 388 -1.83 -7.61 15.34
C ALA A 388 -3.07 -6.95 15.97
N LYS A 389 -2.86 -5.93 16.80
CA LYS A 389 -3.97 -5.20 17.43
C LYS A 389 -4.88 -4.54 16.40
N SER A 390 -4.32 -3.98 15.35
CA SER A 390 -5.10 -3.35 14.29
C SER A 390 -5.89 -4.37 13.50
N PHE A 391 -5.32 -5.55 13.28
CA PHE A 391 -6.01 -6.66 12.65
C PHE A 391 -7.17 -7.17 13.51
N ASP A 392 -6.98 -7.34 14.83
CA ASP A 392 -8.04 -7.74 15.75
C ASP A 392 -9.22 -6.74 15.74
N ASP A 393 -8.91 -5.45 15.71
CA ASP A 393 -9.92 -4.39 15.63
C ASP A 393 -10.69 -4.44 14.28
N LEU A 394 -10.00 -4.75 13.16
CA LEU A 394 -10.65 -4.98 11.86
C LEU A 394 -11.57 -6.21 11.92
N VAL A 395 -11.11 -7.31 12.53
CA VAL A 395 -11.91 -8.52 12.71
C VAL A 395 -13.17 -8.24 13.54
N ALA A 396 -13.02 -7.54 14.65
CA ALA A 396 -14.17 -7.14 15.48
C ALA A 396 -15.16 -6.25 14.72
N TRP A 397 -14.65 -5.38 13.84
CA TRP A 397 -15.52 -4.57 12.97
C TRP A 397 -16.28 -5.43 11.97
N VAL A 398 -15.63 -6.39 11.33
CA VAL A 398 -16.25 -7.32 10.36
C VAL A 398 -17.27 -8.24 11.03
N HIS A 399 -16.96 -8.79 12.21
CA HIS A 399 -17.81 -9.78 12.88
C HIS A 399 -18.99 -9.14 13.65
N ASP A 400 -18.68 -8.08 14.39
CA ASP A 400 -19.59 -7.50 15.39
C ASP A 400 -20.16 -6.14 14.96
N GLY A 401 -19.72 -5.59 13.83
CA GLY A 401 -20.05 -4.23 13.41
C GLY A 401 -19.42 -3.14 14.28
N LYS A 402 -18.46 -3.47 15.14
CA LYS A 402 -17.79 -2.52 16.04
C LYS A 402 -16.73 -1.73 15.29
N LYS A 403 -17.14 -0.63 14.62
CA LYS A 403 -16.20 0.24 13.93
C LYS A 403 -15.12 0.74 14.91
N PRO A 404 -13.82 0.47 14.65
CA PRO A 404 -12.75 0.88 15.53
C PRO A 404 -12.51 2.40 15.46
N GLN A 405 -11.79 2.91 16.46
CA GLN A 405 -11.37 4.31 16.43
C GLN A 405 -10.25 4.52 15.41
N GLY A 406 -10.28 5.68 14.76
CA GLY A 406 -9.23 6.19 13.90
C GLY A 406 -8.71 7.55 14.35
N ASP A 407 -7.81 8.14 13.58
CA ASP A 407 -7.32 9.51 13.71
C ASP A 407 -8.01 10.42 12.70
N ASP A 408 -8.11 11.71 13.03
CA ASP A 408 -8.42 12.74 12.05
C ASP A 408 -7.15 13.12 11.28
N ILE A 409 -7.03 12.58 10.07
CA ILE A 409 -5.88 12.85 9.21
C ILE A 409 -6.06 14.11 8.36
N MET A 410 -7.27 14.66 8.31
CA MET A 410 -7.57 15.85 7.51
C MET A 410 -7.23 17.14 8.24
N GLY A 411 -7.16 17.10 9.58
CA GLY A 411 -6.80 18.22 10.44
C GLY A 411 -5.33 18.54 10.53
N ASP A 412 -4.94 19.23 11.59
CA ASP A 412 -3.54 19.53 11.92
C ASP A 412 -2.84 18.27 12.45
N LEU A 413 -1.71 17.93 11.86
CA LEU A 413 -0.95 16.72 12.18
C LEU A 413 0.14 16.93 13.24
N LYS A 414 0.29 18.14 13.82
CA LYS A 414 1.36 18.44 14.78
C LYS A 414 1.37 17.53 16.02
N ASP A 415 0.21 17.03 16.42
CA ASP A 415 0.05 16.09 17.53
C ASP A 415 -0.41 14.69 17.11
N ALA A 416 -0.38 14.39 15.82
CA ALA A 416 -0.85 13.11 15.29
C ALA A 416 -0.04 11.91 15.82
N GLY A 417 -0.66 10.73 15.83
CA GLY A 417 0.00 9.45 16.09
C GLY A 417 0.23 9.08 17.56
N ARG A 418 -0.34 9.81 18.53
CA ARG A 418 -0.23 9.44 19.96
C ARG A 418 -1.14 8.28 20.36
N LYS A 419 -2.26 8.15 19.68
CA LYS A 419 -3.38 7.32 20.10
C LYS A 419 -3.11 5.83 19.97
N PHE A 420 -2.40 5.43 18.93
CA PHE A 420 -2.17 4.03 18.57
C PHE A 420 -0.73 3.59 18.73
N THR A 421 0.23 4.52 18.83
CA THR A 421 1.64 4.17 19.06
C THR A 421 1.85 3.70 20.49
N SER A 422 2.33 2.48 20.68
CA SER A 422 2.57 1.90 22.00
C SER A 422 3.79 0.96 21.99
N PRO A 423 4.74 1.14 22.92
CA PRO A 423 4.95 2.36 23.70
C PRO A 423 5.36 3.54 22.81
N LEU A 424 5.15 4.78 23.26
CA LEU A 424 5.70 5.94 22.56
C LEU A 424 7.22 5.78 22.42
N ARG A 425 7.70 5.85 21.18
CA ARG A 425 9.12 5.61 20.89
C ARG A 425 9.98 6.77 21.42
N PRO A 426 11.17 6.50 21.96
CA PRO A 426 12.11 7.54 22.39
C PRO A 426 12.42 8.49 21.23
N GLY A 427 12.60 9.77 21.52
CA GLY A 427 12.92 10.79 20.52
C GLY A 427 11.70 11.48 19.91
N ASP A 428 10.50 11.20 20.41
CA ASP A 428 9.27 11.87 20.02
C ASP A 428 9.19 13.30 20.63
N PRO A 429 8.95 14.29 19.82
CA PRO A 429 9.10 14.45 18.39
C PRO A 429 10.36 15.24 18.05
N GLY A 430 11.12 14.78 17.07
CA GLY A 430 12.04 15.64 16.35
C GLY A 430 11.31 16.87 15.79
N GLY A 431 12.07 17.87 15.37
CA GLY A 431 11.48 19.11 14.85
C GLY A 431 10.42 18.84 13.78
N LEU A 432 9.38 19.68 13.79
CA LEU A 432 8.33 19.62 12.77
C LEU A 432 8.80 20.16 11.43
N ARG A 433 9.90 20.95 11.44
CA ARG A 433 10.54 21.56 10.28
C ARG A 433 12.06 21.58 10.46
N VAL A 434 12.77 21.57 9.34
CA VAL A 434 14.23 21.77 9.30
C VAL A 434 14.52 23.25 9.57
N LYS A 435 15.36 23.53 10.57
CA LYS A 435 15.78 24.89 11.00
C LYS A 435 16.99 25.36 10.25
#